data_683284279532ad05cbf8ca17114a1924
#
_entry.id   683284279532ad05cbf8ca17114a1924
#
_cell.length_a   1.000
_cell.length_b   1.000
_cell.length_c   1.000
_cell.angle_alpha   90.00
_cell.angle_beta   90.00
_cell.angle_gamma   90.00
#
_symmetry.space_group_name_H-M   'P 1'
#
loop_
_entity.id
_entity.type
_entity.pdbx_description
1 polymer ?
#
loop_
_entity_poly.entity_id
_entity_poly.type
_entity_poly.pdbx_seq_one_letter_code
_entity_poly.pdbx_strand_id
1 'polypeptide(L)'
;MNPCLAIIDPNTLSNIALRSVLWDVYNNVEVYTYGDMDSFIRDSNRHFVHFFVNSDILFKHIDEFETLKNQTTVISVGPDKKFSKAGFNVLDISLPEEELMSKLLRIQLVSRYKMEHGNSSRLKSNSELSPGEKDVLR
;
A
#
# COMPACT_ATOMS: atom_id res chain seq x y z
N MET A 1 7.44 -6.72 -15.80
CA MET A 1 6.07 -6.48 -15.32
C MET A 1 6.07 -5.58 -14.11
N ASN A 2 5.23 -4.57 -14.12
CA ASN A 2 5.22 -3.59 -13.03
C ASN A 2 4.30 -4.06 -11.90
N PRO A 3 4.69 -3.80 -10.66
CA PRO A 3 3.79 -4.11 -9.54
C PRO A 3 2.52 -3.28 -9.61
N CYS A 4 1.41 -3.87 -9.19
CA CYS A 4 0.12 -3.21 -9.18
C CYS A 4 -0.30 -2.87 -7.76
N LEU A 5 -0.76 -1.66 -7.58
CA LEU A 5 -1.28 -1.18 -6.31
C LEU A 5 -2.77 -0.86 -6.47
N ALA A 6 -3.55 -1.17 -5.46
CA ALA A 6 -4.99 -0.88 -5.48
C ALA A 6 -5.31 0.18 -4.45
N ILE A 7 -6.18 1.11 -4.82
CA ILE A 7 -6.74 2.09 -3.88
C ILE A 7 -8.24 1.88 -3.88
N ILE A 8 -8.82 1.61 -2.72
CA ILE A 8 -10.26 1.38 -2.59
C ILE A 8 -10.82 2.40 -1.62
N ASP A 9 -11.47 3.43 -2.16
CA ASP A 9 -11.96 4.55 -1.37
C ASP A 9 -13.09 5.23 -2.14
N PRO A 10 -14.23 5.49 -1.50
CA PRO A 10 -15.32 6.18 -2.21
C PRO A 10 -15.02 7.65 -2.51
N ASN A 11 -13.99 8.22 -1.91
CA ASN A 11 -13.64 9.62 -2.12
C ASN A 11 -12.79 9.75 -3.38
N THR A 12 -13.39 10.24 -4.45
CA THR A 12 -12.72 10.34 -5.75
C THR A 12 -11.49 11.25 -5.69
N LEU A 13 -11.60 12.36 -5.00
CA LEU A 13 -10.46 13.29 -4.91
C LEU A 13 -9.28 12.66 -4.17
N SER A 14 -9.57 11.94 -3.09
CA SER A 14 -8.54 11.18 -2.39
C SER A 14 -7.86 10.18 -3.30
N ASN A 15 -8.65 9.47 -4.10
CA ASN A 15 -8.10 8.48 -5.03
C ASN A 15 -7.16 9.12 -6.03
N ILE A 16 -7.57 10.25 -6.60
CA ILE A 16 -6.74 10.96 -7.57
C ILE A 16 -5.44 11.43 -6.93
N ALA A 17 -5.56 12.03 -5.75
CA ALA A 17 -4.41 12.58 -5.06
C ALA A 17 -3.44 11.47 -4.64
N LEU A 18 -3.95 10.41 -4.05
CA LEU A 18 -3.09 9.32 -3.60
C LEU A 18 -2.41 8.63 -4.78
N ARG A 19 -3.15 8.40 -5.86
CA ARG A 19 -2.56 7.79 -7.05
C ARG A 19 -1.40 8.62 -7.57
N SER A 20 -1.58 9.94 -7.61
CA SER A 20 -0.54 10.83 -8.07
C SER A 20 0.70 10.77 -7.19
N VAL A 21 0.49 10.76 -5.87
CA VAL A 21 1.59 10.67 -4.93
C VAL A 21 2.32 9.33 -5.05
N LEU A 22 1.57 8.25 -5.22
CA LEU A 22 2.18 6.94 -5.36
C LEU A 22 3.04 6.84 -6.61
N TRP A 23 2.60 7.46 -7.69
CA TRP A 23 3.42 7.51 -8.91
C TRP A 23 4.72 8.28 -8.68
N ASP A 24 4.68 9.32 -7.86
CA ASP A 24 5.88 10.09 -7.55
C ASP A 24 6.84 9.33 -6.64
N VAL A 25 6.29 8.59 -5.70
CA VAL A 25 7.08 7.89 -4.68
C VAL A 25 7.64 6.58 -5.22
N TYR A 26 6.84 5.85 -5.95
CA TYR A 26 7.22 4.53 -6.46
C TYR A 26 7.47 4.63 -7.96
N ASN A 27 8.60 4.14 -8.40
CA ASN A 27 8.87 4.08 -9.82
C ASN A 27 8.28 2.82 -10.42
N ASN A 28 7.71 2.95 -11.61
CA ASN A 28 7.26 1.80 -12.38
C ASN A 28 6.20 0.98 -11.66
N VAL A 29 5.21 1.65 -11.10
CA VAL A 29 4.07 0.96 -10.52
C VAL A 29 2.82 1.31 -11.32
N GLU A 30 1.86 0.40 -11.31
CA GLU A 30 0.54 0.63 -11.87
C GLU A 30 -0.41 0.81 -10.69
N VAL A 31 -1.19 1.87 -10.72
CA VAL A 31 -2.12 2.18 -9.63
C VAL A 31 -3.53 2.16 -10.15
N TYR A 32 -4.37 1.34 -9.56
CA TYR A 32 -5.77 1.20 -9.94
C TYR A 32 -6.65 1.68 -8.80
N THR A 33 -7.65 2.50 -9.12
CA THR A 33 -8.52 3.08 -8.09
C THR A 33 -9.92 2.53 -8.24
N TYR A 34 -10.55 2.27 -7.11
CA TYR A 34 -11.90 1.70 -7.05
C TYR A 34 -12.71 2.48 -6.03
N GLY A 35 -13.94 2.82 -6.38
CA GLY A 35 -14.82 3.58 -5.50
C GLY A 35 -15.51 2.73 -4.46
N ASP A 36 -15.54 1.41 -4.65
CA ASP A 36 -16.18 0.51 -3.70
C ASP A 36 -15.60 -0.89 -3.86
N MET A 37 -16.02 -1.77 -2.96
CA MET A 37 -15.52 -3.14 -2.96
C MET A 37 -16.00 -3.93 -4.17
N ASP A 38 -17.22 -3.67 -4.62
CA ASP A 38 -17.78 -4.40 -5.76
C ASP A 38 -16.97 -4.16 -7.03
N SER A 39 -16.58 -2.90 -7.25
CA SER A 39 -15.74 -2.57 -8.40
C SER A 39 -14.38 -3.28 -8.31
N PHE A 40 -13.81 -3.30 -7.12
CA PHE A 40 -12.54 -3.96 -6.90
C PHE A 40 -12.65 -5.47 -7.17
N ILE A 41 -13.70 -6.09 -6.66
CA ILE A 41 -13.87 -7.54 -6.83
C ILE A 41 -14.07 -7.89 -8.29
N ARG A 42 -14.77 -7.05 -9.05
CA ARG A 42 -14.98 -7.31 -10.47
C ARG A 42 -13.67 -7.29 -11.27
N ASP A 43 -12.64 -6.62 -10.73
CA ASP A 43 -11.34 -6.51 -11.40
C ASP A 43 -10.30 -7.38 -10.70
N SER A 44 -10.74 -8.42 -10.02
CA SER A 44 -9.87 -9.18 -9.12
C SER A 44 -8.89 -10.10 -9.83
N ASN A 45 -8.92 -10.16 -11.16
CA ASN A 45 -7.95 -10.98 -11.88
C ASN A 45 -6.55 -10.34 -11.91
N ARG A 46 -6.41 -9.11 -11.42
CA ARG A 46 -5.10 -8.49 -11.33
C ARG A 46 -4.40 -8.95 -10.07
N HIS A 47 -3.10 -9.02 -10.15
CA HIS A 47 -2.30 -9.41 -9.00
C HIS A 47 -1.75 -8.15 -8.33
N PHE A 48 -2.33 -7.79 -7.21
CA PHE A 48 -1.91 -6.60 -6.46
C PHE A 48 -0.89 -6.94 -5.40
N VAL A 49 0.12 -6.09 -5.25
CA VAL A 49 1.14 -6.30 -4.23
C VAL A 49 0.85 -5.49 -2.97
N HIS A 50 0.00 -4.48 -3.07
CA HIS A 50 -0.37 -3.69 -1.90
C HIS A 50 -1.74 -3.04 -2.11
N PHE A 51 -2.48 -2.87 -1.02
CA PHE A 51 -3.84 -2.32 -1.03
C PHE A 51 -3.90 -1.14 -0.09
N PHE A 52 -4.45 -0.02 -0.58
CA PHE A 52 -4.74 1.14 0.26
C PHE A 52 -6.25 1.22 0.36
N VAL A 53 -6.80 0.99 1.54
CA VAL A 53 -8.23 0.80 1.70
C VAL A 53 -8.79 1.80 2.71
N ASN A 54 -9.87 2.47 2.32
CA ASN A 54 -10.61 3.36 3.21
C ASN A 54 -11.01 2.63 4.49
N SER A 55 -10.92 3.31 5.64
CA SER A 55 -11.16 2.66 6.92
C SER A 55 -12.56 2.06 7.05
N ASP A 56 -13.58 2.74 6.52
CA ASP A 56 -14.95 2.20 6.61
C ASP A 56 -15.11 0.96 5.74
N ILE A 57 -14.53 0.98 4.56
CA ILE A 57 -14.56 -0.19 3.67
C ILE A 57 -13.83 -1.35 4.31
N LEU A 58 -12.67 -1.08 4.87
CA LEU A 58 -11.90 -2.14 5.52
C LEU A 58 -12.68 -2.73 6.69
N PHE A 59 -13.32 -1.88 7.49
CA PHE A 59 -14.09 -2.36 8.63
C PHE A 59 -15.20 -3.30 8.18
N LYS A 60 -15.88 -2.96 7.10
CA LYS A 60 -16.97 -3.79 6.59
C LYS A 60 -16.49 -5.09 5.95
N HIS A 61 -15.27 -5.11 5.47
CA HIS A 61 -14.72 -6.27 4.76
C HIS A 61 -13.46 -6.78 5.43
N ILE A 62 -13.43 -6.69 6.76
CA ILE A 62 -12.21 -7.04 7.50
C ILE A 62 -11.76 -8.46 7.25
N ASP A 63 -12.71 -9.38 7.08
CA ASP A 63 -12.37 -10.79 6.87
C ASP A 63 -11.61 -11.00 5.57
N GLU A 64 -11.95 -10.24 4.54
CA GLU A 64 -11.29 -10.39 3.25
C GLU A 64 -9.84 -9.91 3.29
N PHE A 65 -9.50 -9.02 4.22
CA PHE A 65 -8.15 -8.47 4.31
C PHE A 65 -7.35 -9.04 5.47
N GLU A 66 -7.94 -9.95 6.23
CA GLU A 66 -7.28 -10.47 7.42
C GLU A 66 -5.96 -11.15 7.10
N THR A 67 -5.92 -11.92 6.03
CA THR A 67 -4.71 -12.63 5.64
C THR A 67 -3.75 -11.73 4.85
N LEU A 68 -4.16 -10.50 4.55
CA LEU A 68 -3.37 -9.58 3.75
C LEU A 68 -2.90 -8.37 4.55
N LYS A 69 -2.87 -8.48 5.87
CA LYS A 69 -2.55 -7.34 6.73
C LYS A 69 -1.23 -6.67 6.37
N ASN A 70 -0.23 -7.45 6.05
CA ASN A 70 1.09 -6.90 5.74
C ASN A 70 1.13 -6.18 4.41
N GLN A 71 0.11 -6.41 3.58
CA GLN A 71 0.01 -5.79 2.27
C GLN A 71 -1.11 -4.77 2.21
N THR A 72 -1.68 -4.40 3.36
CA THR A 72 -2.83 -3.51 3.41
C THR A 72 -2.52 -2.31 4.29
N THR A 73 -2.79 -1.12 3.75
CA THR A 73 -2.67 0.13 4.47
C THR A 73 -4.05 0.75 4.56
N VAL A 74 -4.46 1.08 5.78
CA VAL A 74 -5.75 1.73 6.02
C VAL A 74 -5.61 3.22 5.78
N ILE A 75 -6.49 3.77 4.95
CA ILE A 75 -6.55 5.22 4.75
C ILE A 75 -7.50 5.78 5.81
N SER A 76 -6.99 6.64 6.68
CA SER A 76 -7.81 7.21 7.74
C SER A 76 -7.64 8.71 7.78
N VAL A 77 -8.61 9.39 8.39
CA VAL A 77 -8.50 10.82 8.70
C VAL A 77 -8.30 10.88 10.20
N GLY A 78 -7.06 11.13 10.61
CA GLY A 78 -6.69 11.05 12.01
C GLY A 78 -6.12 9.69 12.35
N PRO A 79 -5.61 9.55 13.58
CA PRO A 79 -5.02 8.29 14.01
C PRO A 79 -6.10 7.20 14.13
N ASP A 80 -5.73 5.99 13.81
CA ASP A 80 -6.65 4.86 13.93
C ASP A 80 -5.94 3.74 14.67
N LYS A 81 -6.11 3.73 15.97
CA LYS A 81 -5.40 2.78 16.81
C LYS A 81 -5.96 1.38 16.72
N LYS A 82 -7.24 1.24 16.39
CA LYS A 82 -7.84 -0.08 16.29
C LYS A 82 -7.19 -0.91 15.19
N PHE A 83 -7.08 -0.33 14.00
CA PHE A 83 -6.47 -1.06 12.90
C PHE A 83 -4.98 -1.25 13.11
N SER A 84 -4.32 -0.26 13.71
CA SER A 84 -2.91 -0.37 14.01
C SER A 84 -2.65 -1.52 14.97
N LYS A 85 -3.45 -1.63 16.03
CA LYS A 85 -3.31 -2.73 16.98
C LYS A 85 -3.62 -4.07 16.36
N ALA A 86 -4.51 -4.08 15.36
CA ALA A 86 -4.86 -5.31 14.68
C ALA A 86 -3.78 -5.78 13.69
N GLY A 87 -2.74 -4.97 13.49
CA GLY A 87 -1.64 -5.38 12.62
C GLY A 87 -1.64 -4.75 11.23
N PHE A 88 -2.55 -3.84 10.96
CA PHE A 88 -2.58 -3.15 9.68
C PHE A 88 -1.69 -1.90 9.72
N ASN A 89 -1.13 -1.55 8.58
CA ASN A 89 -0.49 -0.24 8.43
C ASN A 89 -1.59 0.81 8.33
N VAL A 90 -1.36 1.99 8.93
CA VAL A 90 -2.34 3.06 8.89
C VAL A 90 -1.70 4.30 8.29
N LEU A 91 -2.37 4.88 7.30
CA LEU A 91 -1.94 6.12 6.67
C LEU A 91 -2.95 7.20 7.05
N ASP A 92 -2.54 8.10 7.91
CA ASP A 92 -3.37 9.22 8.35
C ASP A 92 -3.20 10.36 7.35
N ILE A 93 -4.21 10.57 6.51
CA ILE A 93 -4.11 11.55 5.44
C ILE A 93 -4.29 13.00 5.92
N SER A 94 -4.50 13.19 7.22
CA SER A 94 -4.58 14.53 7.80
C SER A 94 -3.23 15.01 8.33
N LEU A 95 -2.18 14.19 8.24
CA LEU A 95 -0.86 14.58 8.69
C LEU A 95 -0.28 15.67 7.79
N PRO A 96 0.63 16.51 8.33
CA PRO A 96 1.37 17.43 7.47
C PRO A 96 2.13 16.70 6.38
N GLU A 97 2.36 17.40 5.30
CA GLU A 97 2.91 16.79 4.08
C GLU A 97 4.18 16.00 4.33
N GLU A 98 5.11 16.55 5.09
CA GLU A 98 6.39 15.88 5.32
C GLU A 98 6.22 14.57 6.08
N GLU A 99 5.33 14.55 7.06
CA GLU A 99 5.07 13.35 7.82
C GLU A 99 4.34 12.31 6.98
N LEU A 100 3.41 12.76 6.15
CA LEU A 100 2.68 11.87 5.26
C LEU A 100 3.63 11.18 4.29
N MET A 101 4.51 11.96 3.67
CA MET A 101 5.47 11.41 2.72
C MET A 101 6.44 10.45 3.40
N SER A 102 6.86 10.78 4.62
CA SER A 102 7.74 9.89 5.37
C SER A 102 7.08 8.55 5.65
N LYS A 103 5.80 8.58 6.00
CA LYS A 103 5.07 7.34 6.25
C LYS A 103 4.90 6.51 4.97
N LEU A 104 4.62 7.17 3.86
CA LEU A 104 4.51 6.47 2.59
C LEU A 104 5.81 5.80 2.18
N LEU A 105 6.92 6.50 2.38
CA LEU A 105 8.21 5.91 2.06
C LEU A 105 8.50 4.69 2.91
N ARG A 106 8.10 4.72 4.18
CA ARG A 106 8.30 3.58 5.06
C ARG A 106 7.46 2.39 4.61
N ILE A 107 6.21 2.63 4.21
CA ILE A 107 5.34 1.57 3.71
C ILE A 107 5.94 0.96 2.44
N GLN A 108 6.47 1.80 1.57
CA GLN A 108 7.10 1.33 0.35
C GLN A 108 8.26 0.38 0.66
N LEU A 109 9.10 0.76 1.62
CA LEU A 109 10.25 -0.07 1.96
C LEU A 109 9.81 -1.43 2.46
N VAL A 110 8.81 -1.48 3.31
CA VAL A 110 8.30 -2.75 3.82
C VAL A 110 7.75 -3.60 2.69
N SER A 111 6.94 -3.01 1.83
CA SER A 111 6.36 -3.75 0.71
C SER A 111 7.43 -4.26 -0.24
N ARG A 112 8.40 -3.42 -0.56
CA ARG A 112 9.48 -3.84 -1.46
C ARG A 112 10.31 -4.94 -0.84
N TYR A 113 10.61 -4.82 0.44
CA TYR A 113 11.36 -5.83 1.14
C TYR A 113 10.66 -7.18 1.05
N LYS A 114 9.37 -7.20 1.28
CA LYS A 114 8.61 -8.43 1.20
C LYS A 114 8.59 -9.00 -0.20
N MET A 115 8.42 -8.16 -1.19
CA MET A 115 8.44 -8.61 -2.57
C MET A 115 9.79 -9.20 -2.93
N GLU A 116 10.85 -8.51 -2.57
CA GLU A 116 12.18 -8.97 -2.89
C GLU A 116 12.48 -10.29 -2.19
N HIS A 117 12.06 -10.41 -0.94
CA HIS A 117 12.26 -11.64 -0.21
C HIS A 117 11.44 -12.78 -0.80
N GLY A 118 10.20 -12.47 -1.20
CA GLY A 118 9.38 -13.47 -1.84
C GLY A 118 9.98 -13.94 -3.15
N ASN A 119 10.57 -13.02 -3.90
CA ASN A 119 11.16 -13.38 -5.18
C ASN A 119 12.48 -14.06 -5.02
N SER A 120 13.22 -13.73 -3.97
CA SER A 120 14.57 -14.22 -3.88
C SER A 120 14.77 -15.13 -2.73
N SER A 121 13.72 -15.72 -2.24
CA SER A 121 13.95 -16.75 -1.24
C SER A 121 14.87 -17.77 -1.83
N ARG A 122 14.97 -17.79 -3.14
CA ARG A 122 15.90 -18.65 -3.76
C ARG A 122 17.17 -17.95 -4.07
N LEU A 123 17.22 -16.64 -4.13
CA LEU A 123 18.43 -16.02 -4.46
C LEU A 123 19.10 -15.48 -3.30
N LYS A 124 18.53 -15.41 -2.31
CA LYS A 124 18.98 -14.85 -1.18
C LYS A 124 20.28 -14.42 -1.11
N SER A 125 20.84 -14.28 -1.57
CA SER A 125 22.03 -13.85 -1.41
C SER A 125 22.15 -12.50 -1.60
N ASN A 126 21.90 -11.91 -1.82
CA ASN A 126 22.14 -10.70 -1.98
C ASN A 126 21.65 -9.79 -1.55
N SER A 127 21.45 -9.68 -1.23
CA SER A 127 20.92 -8.81 -0.93
C SER A 127 21.26 -7.79 -0.47
N GLU A 128 21.58 -7.71 -0.29
CA GLU A 128 21.78 -6.74 0.08
C GLU A 128 21.86 -5.67 -0.19
N LEU A 129 21.73 -5.38 -0.39
CA LEU A 129 21.70 -4.40 -0.65
C LEU A 129 21.35 -3.61 -0.57
N SER A 130 21.23 -3.56 -0.38
CA SER A 130 20.74 -2.78 -0.30
C SER A 130 20.32 -1.98 -0.13
N PRO A 131 20.22 -1.69 0.14
CA PRO A 131 19.73 -0.79 0.17
C PRO A 131 19.81 0.01 -0.16
N GLY A 132 19.94 0.21 -0.52
CA GLY A 132 19.95 0.64 -1.07
C GLY A 132 19.99 0.86 -1.86
N GLU A 133 20.07 0.88 -2.03
CA GLU A 133 20.15 0.95 -2.75
C GLU A 133 19.76 1.11 -3.45
N LYS A 134 19.92 1.17 -3.42
CA LYS A 134 19.58 1.38 -3.93
C LYS A 134 18.94 1.76 -4.17
N ASP A 135 18.74 2.02 -3.77
CA ASP A 135 18.17 2.36 -3.90
C ASP A 135 17.51 2.63 -3.82
N VAL A 136 17.71 2.80 -3.44
CA VAL A 136 17.20 3.02 -3.29
C VAL A 136 16.84 3.36 -3.38
N LEU A 137 16.82 3.65 -3.27
CA LEU A 137 16.68 3.96 -3.50
C LEU A 137 16.62 4.21 -4.12
N ARG A 138 16.64 4.48 -4.28
CA ARG A 138 16.68 4.74 -4.85
C ARG A 138 16.79 4.83 -5.11
#